data_ed2ad4b35fdc6acd285db7e9fa94bc5e
#
_entry.id   ed2ad4b35fdc6acd285db7e9fa94bc5e
#
_cell.length_a   1.000
_cell.length_b   1.000
_cell.length_c   1.000
_cell.angle_alpha   90.00
_cell.angle_beta   90.00
_cell.angle_gamma   90.00
#
_symmetry.space_group_name_H-M   'P 1'
#
loop_
_entity.id
_entity.type
_entity.pdbx_description
1 polymer ?
#
loop_
_entity_poly.entity_id
_entity_poly.type
_entity_poly.pdbx_seq_one_letter_code
_entity_poly.pdbx_strand_id
1 'polypeptide(L)'
;MRLFRNGFDKHKYLTRFAQIAEEENVLVHAYCLMDNHVHLILTPSDPNGLARLFRRMHTWWAMKLNRWLERCGHVFQNRFHSSPLDENHYWTALRYVEVNPRRAGLVEHLESWELSSAKAHLAGAPDPLVPLAEEIGRRRFTAAQWREFLERTDAEKERELRSALKGSRPCGAPEWIATLEERFKRKLSSSPRARPVGIPLSPATA
;
A
#
# COMPACT_ATOMS: atom_id res chain seq x y z
N MET A 1 4.52 6.64 -15.68
CA MET A 1 5.11 5.48 -16.39
C MET A 1 4.37 4.23 -15.95
N ARG A 2 4.09 3.30 -16.87
CA ARG A 2 3.54 1.98 -16.48
C ARG A 2 4.64 1.16 -15.79
N LEU A 3 4.32 0.58 -14.67
CA LEU A 3 5.20 -0.33 -13.92
C LEU A 3 5.16 -1.74 -14.53
N PHE A 4 4.03 -2.11 -15.11
CA PHE A 4 3.79 -3.41 -15.75
C PHE A 4 3.32 -3.19 -17.19
N ARG A 5 3.79 -4.00 -18.13
CA ARG A 5 3.39 -3.95 -19.53
C ARG A 5 2.08 -4.70 -19.78
N ASN A 6 1.90 -5.81 -19.06
CA ASN A 6 0.77 -6.74 -19.21
C ASN A 6 0.54 -7.57 -17.92
N GLY A 7 -0.45 -8.44 -17.95
CA GLY A 7 -0.78 -9.34 -16.83
C GLY A 7 0.35 -10.31 -16.46
N PHE A 8 1.10 -10.80 -17.46
CA PHE A 8 2.21 -11.70 -17.22
C PHE A 8 3.34 -11.05 -16.38
N ASP A 9 3.62 -9.78 -16.63
CA ASP A 9 4.57 -9.01 -15.83
C ASP A 9 4.10 -8.89 -14.38
N LYS A 10 2.81 -8.63 -14.16
CA LYS A 10 2.22 -8.56 -12.84
C LYS A 10 2.30 -9.90 -12.09
N HIS A 11 2.00 -11.01 -12.76
CA HIS A 11 2.14 -12.34 -12.16
C HIS A 11 3.59 -12.65 -11.79
N LYS A 12 4.54 -12.35 -12.66
CA LYS A 12 5.97 -12.50 -12.33
C LYS A 12 6.40 -11.65 -11.13
N TYR A 13 5.88 -10.42 -11.06
CA TYR A 13 6.14 -9.56 -9.92
C TYR A 13 5.58 -10.17 -8.65
N LEU A 14 4.34 -10.64 -8.69
CA LEU A 14 3.64 -11.24 -7.55
C LEU A 14 4.37 -12.49 -7.05
N THR A 15 4.74 -13.41 -7.94
CA THR A 15 5.48 -14.63 -7.60
C THR A 15 6.81 -14.31 -6.92
N ARG A 16 7.55 -13.34 -7.46
CA ARG A 16 8.84 -12.95 -6.86
C ARG A 16 8.65 -12.22 -5.53
N PHE A 17 7.59 -11.44 -5.42
CA PHE A 17 7.26 -10.76 -4.18
C PHE A 17 6.93 -11.78 -3.08
N ALA A 18 6.14 -12.82 -3.38
CA ALA A 18 5.83 -13.89 -2.44
C ALA A 18 7.09 -14.56 -1.89
N GLN A 19 8.01 -14.97 -2.78
CA GLN A 19 9.28 -15.57 -2.38
C GLN A 19 10.10 -14.68 -1.44
N ILE A 20 10.24 -13.39 -1.79
CA ILE A 20 11.02 -12.46 -0.97
C ILE A 20 10.30 -12.14 0.34
N ALA A 21 8.97 -12.03 0.35
CA ALA A 21 8.21 -11.79 1.56
C ALA A 21 8.37 -12.95 2.55
N GLU A 22 8.34 -14.20 2.07
CA GLU A 22 8.60 -15.38 2.88
C GLU A 22 10.04 -15.39 3.42
N GLU A 23 11.04 -15.17 2.57
CA GLU A 23 12.46 -15.14 2.96
C GLU A 23 12.79 -14.03 3.98
N GLU A 24 12.08 -12.90 3.92
CA GLU A 24 12.24 -11.76 4.83
C GLU A 24 11.27 -11.80 6.03
N ASN A 25 10.47 -12.87 6.15
CA ASN A 25 9.45 -13.03 7.18
C ASN A 25 8.51 -11.82 7.26
N VAL A 26 7.99 -11.40 6.12
CA VAL A 26 7.00 -10.32 6.02
C VAL A 26 5.64 -10.91 5.69
N LEU A 27 4.69 -10.78 6.62
CA LEU A 27 3.32 -11.22 6.42
C LEU A 27 2.60 -10.25 5.48
N VAL A 28 1.91 -10.78 4.49
CA VAL A 28 1.08 -10.01 3.55
C VAL A 28 -0.38 -10.21 3.91
N HIS A 29 -1.06 -9.14 4.29
CA HIS A 29 -2.49 -9.16 4.65
C HIS A 29 -3.40 -8.90 3.46
N ALA A 30 -3.02 -7.95 2.62
CA ALA A 30 -3.75 -7.61 1.41
C ALA A 30 -2.83 -6.99 0.37
N TYR A 31 -3.21 -7.12 -0.90
CA TYR A 31 -2.50 -6.50 -2.00
C TYR A 31 -3.44 -6.15 -3.17
N CYS A 32 -3.00 -5.20 -3.96
CA CYS A 32 -3.58 -4.90 -5.27
C CYS A 32 -2.50 -4.34 -6.20
N LEU A 33 -2.27 -5.02 -7.32
CA LEU A 33 -1.35 -4.58 -8.36
C LEU A 33 -2.10 -3.78 -9.42
N MET A 34 -1.87 -2.47 -9.43
CA MET A 34 -2.35 -1.57 -10.48
C MET A 34 -1.31 -1.49 -11.62
N ASP A 35 -1.61 -0.78 -12.70
CA ASP A 35 -0.69 -0.71 -13.87
C ASP A 35 0.61 0.05 -13.58
N ASN A 36 0.58 1.01 -12.68
CA ASN A 36 1.68 1.92 -12.42
C ASN A 36 2.12 1.99 -10.96
N HIS A 37 1.45 1.27 -10.07
CA HIS A 37 1.78 1.19 -8.65
C HIS A 37 1.21 -0.08 -8.01
N VAL A 38 1.64 -0.35 -6.78
CA VAL A 38 1.21 -1.50 -5.98
C VAL A 38 0.75 -1.00 -4.62
N HIS A 39 -0.40 -1.50 -4.18
CA HIS A 39 -0.89 -1.34 -2.81
C HIS A 39 -0.64 -2.62 -2.03
N LEU A 40 -0.15 -2.49 -0.81
CA LEU A 40 0.20 -3.61 0.06
C LEU A 40 -0.14 -3.27 1.51
N ILE A 41 -0.63 -4.26 2.25
CA ILE A 41 -0.71 -4.21 3.71
C ILE A 41 0.19 -5.33 4.24
N LEU A 42 1.18 -4.95 5.02
CA LEU A 42 2.29 -5.80 5.41
C LEU A 42 2.57 -5.70 6.91
N THR A 43 2.95 -6.81 7.52
CA THR A 43 3.53 -6.83 8.87
C THR A 43 4.91 -7.48 8.81
N PRO A 44 5.99 -6.73 9.00
CA PRO A 44 7.33 -7.30 9.08
C PRO A 44 7.56 -7.93 10.45
N SER A 45 8.34 -9.02 10.52
CA SER A 45 8.75 -9.66 11.77
C SER A 45 9.86 -8.88 12.50
N ASP A 46 10.58 -8.02 11.79
CA ASP A 46 11.65 -7.19 12.35
C ASP A 46 11.67 -5.78 11.73
N PRO A 47 12.31 -4.79 12.39
CA PRO A 47 12.31 -3.39 11.96
C PRO A 47 12.87 -3.13 10.56
N ASN A 48 13.74 -3.99 10.05
CA ASN A 48 14.39 -3.83 8.75
C ASN A 48 13.77 -4.68 7.64
N GLY A 49 12.80 -5.54 7.95
CA GLY A 49 12.18 -6.49 7.02
C GLY A 49 11.64 -5.80 5.77
N LEU A 50 10.86 -4.72 5.92
CA LEU A 50 10.34 -3.98 4.78
C LEU A 50 11.44 -3.36 3.92
N ALA A 51 12.47 -2.81 4.55
CA ALA A 51 13.58 -2.19 3.82
C ALA A 51 14.34 -3.22 2.98
N ARG A 52 14.59 -4.42 3.52
CA ARG A 52 15.24 -5.53 2.80
C ARG A 52 14.36 -6.03 1.67
N LEU A 53 13.08 -6.28 1.95
CA LEU A 53 12.11 -6.75 0.96
C LEU A 53 12.04 -5.80 -0.24
N PHE A 54 11.79 -4.52 0.00
CA PHE A 54 11.63 -3.56 -1.10
C PHE A 54 12.96 -3.27 -1.83
N ARG A 55 14.11 -3.28 -1.15
CA ARG A 55 15.40 -3.18 -1.82
C ARG A 55 15.59 -4.31 -2.83
N ARG A 56 15.31 -5.56 -2.43
CA ARG A 56 15.43 -6.74 -3.30
C ARG A 56 14.44 -6.68 -4.46
N MET A 57 13.17 -6.36 -4.17
CA MET A 57 12.12 -6.26 -5.18
C MET A 57 12.37 -5.15 -6.18
N HIS A 58 12.69 -3.95 -5.71
CA HIS A 58 12.90 -2.79 -6.59
C HIS A 58 14.14 -2.98 -7.47
N THR A 59 15.23 -3.52 -6.93
CA THR A 59 16.43 -3.84 -7.71
C THR A 59 16.11 -4.85 -8.80
N TRP A 60 15.51 -5.97 -8.45
CA TRP A 60 15.17 -7.03 -9.39
C TRP A 60 14.21 -6.54 -10.48
N TRP A 61 13.17 -5.81 -10.11
CA TRP A 61 12.17 -5.33 -11.06
C TRP A 61 12.74 -4.23 -11.97
N ALA A 62 13.52 -3.31 -11.42
CA ALA A 62 14.15 -2.25 -12.19
C ALA A 62 15.11 -2.81 -13.26
N MET A 63 15.93 -3.78 -12.89
CA MET A 63 16.81 -4.46 -13.85
C MET A 63 16.02 -5.13 -14.98
N LYS A 64 14.93 -5.81 -14.63
CA LYS A 64 14.05 -6.48 -15.61
C LYS A 64 13.38 -5.48 -16.53
N LEU A 65 12.77 -4.45 -15.96
CA LEU A 65 12.04 -3.45 -16.74
C LEU A 65 12.99 -2.63 -17.65
N ASN A 66 14.15 -2.25 -17.15
CA ASN A 66 15.16 -1.54 -17.96
C ASN A 66 15.67 -2.39 -19.14
N ARG A 67 15.90 -3.70 -18.90
CA ARG A 67 16.27 -4.62 -19.98
C ARG A 67 15.19 -4.72 -21.05
N TRP A 68 13.92 -4.80 -20.67
CA TRP A 68 12.80 -4.88 -21.63
C TRP A 68 12.57 -3.60 -22.41
N LEU A 69 12.84 -2.46 -21.78
CA LEU A 69 12.65 -1.14 -22.39
C LEU A 69 13.93 -0.62 -23.06
N GLU A 70 14.99 -1.45 -23.11
CA GLU A 70 16.30 -1.11 -23.69
C GLU A 70 16.83 0.24 -23.21
N ARG A 71 16.67 0.49 -21.90
CA ARG A 71 17.09 1.74 -21.27
C ARG A 71 17.85 1.48 -19.97
N CYS A 72 18.46 2.54 -19.43
CA CYS A 72 19.08 2.57 -18.12
C CYS A 72 18.43 3.63 -17.24
N GLY A 73 18.79 3.66 -15.94
CA GLY A 73 18.34 4.66 -14.99
C GLY A 73 17.26 4.17 -14.03
N HIS A 74 16.71 5.11 -13.29
CA HIS A 74 15.75 4.82 -12.21
C HIS A 74 14.37 4.46 -12.77
N VAL A 75 13.80 3.37 -12.25
CA VAL A 75 12.42 2.93 -12.52
C VAL A 75 11.48 3.51 -11.48
N PHE A 76 11.88 3.49 -10.22
CA PHE A 76 11.12 4.02 -9.10
C PHE A 76 11.57 5.45 -8.80
N GLN A 77 10.62 6.36 -8.65
CA GLN A 77 10.91 7.78 -8.40
C GLN A 77 11.53 8.02 -7.03
N ASN A 78 11.08 7.26 -6.02
CA ASN A 78 11.47 7.41 -4.63
C ASN A 78 11.52 6.05 -3.93
N ARG A 79 11.84 6.08 -2.62
CA ARG A 79 11.59 4.94 -1.74
C ARG A 79 10.09 4.63 -1.70
N PHE A 80 9.74 3.42 -1.27
CA PHE A 80 8.33 3.09 -1.03
C PHE A 80 7.72 4.03 0.03
N HIS A 81 6.48 4.39 -0.18
CA HIS A 81 5.70 5.10 0.84
C HIS A 81 5.10 4.08 1.80
N SER A 82 5.20 4.34 3.08
CA SER A 82 4.60 3.50 4.11
C SER A 82 3.93 4.36 5.18
N SER A 83 2.86 3.81 5.75
CA SER A 83 2.10 4.44 6.82
C SER A 83 1.79 3.35 7.86
N PRO A 84 2.38 3.40 9.06
CA PRO A 84 1.93 2.56 10.17
C PRO A 84 0.45 2.82 10.45
N LEU A 85 -0.30 1.77 10.75
CA LEU A 85 -1.75 1.81 10.96
C LEU A 85 -2.09 1.35 12.36
N ASP A 86 -3.04 2.00 13.02
CA ASP A 86 -3.74 1.42 14.16
C ASP A 86 -4.77 0.39 13.71
N GLU A 87 -5.42 -0.30 14.63
CA GLU A 87 -6.39 -1.36 14.33
C GLU A 87 -7.59 -0.85 13.50
N ASN A 88 -8.11 0.33 13.81
CA ASN A 88 -9.26 0.90 13.09
C ASN A 88 -8.90 1.30 11.66
N HIS A 89 -7.72 1.89 11.46
CA HIS A 89 -7.24 2.28 10.15
C HIS A 89 -6.73 1.10 9.33
N TYR A 90 -6.30 0.01 9.98
CA TYR A 90 -5.98 -1.26 9.32
C TYR A 90 -7.16 -1.77 8.49
N TRP A 91 -8.36 -1.83 9.07
CA TRP A 91 -9.56 -2.28 8.36
C TRP A 91 -9.94 -1.34 7.22
N THR A 92 -9.82 -0.04 7.44
CA THR A 92 -10.03 0.97 6.38
C THR A 92 -9.05 0.81 5.24
N ALA A 93 -7.77 0.59 5.55
CA ALA A 93 -6.72 0.38 4.55
C ALA A 93 -6.92 -0.92 3.78
N LEU A 94 -7.33 -2.00 4.46
CA LEU A 94 -7.59 -3.29 3.84
C LEU A 94 -8.71 -3.16 2.79
N ARG A 95 -9.84 -2.56 3.17
CA ARG A 95 -10.92 -2.24 2.24
C ARG A 95 -10.42 -1.36 1.10
N TYR A 96 -9.69 -0.28 1.40
CA TYR A 96 -9.13 0.63 0.41
C TYR A 96 -8.29 -0.11 -0.64
N VAL A 97 -7.43 -1.03 -0.21
CA VAL A 97 -6.58 -1.82 -1.11
C VAL A 97 -7.42 -2.72 -2.02
N GLU A 98 -8.38 -3.44 -1.47
CA GLU A 98 -9.18 -4.41 -2.24
C GLU A 98 -10.18 -3.78 -3.20
N VAL A 99 -10.79 -2.63 -2.84
CA VAL A 99 -11.74 -1.95 -3.72
C VAL A 99 -11.05 -1.05 -4.76
N ASN A 100 -9.73 -0.95 -4.74
CA ASN A 100 -8.98 -0.03 -5.59
C ASN A 100 -9.26 -0.21 -7.10
N PRO A 101 -9.31 -1.44 -7.67
CA PRO A 101 -9.60 -1.63 -9.09
C PRO A 101 -10.99 -1.11 -9.48
N ARG A 102 -12.00 -1.34 -8.65
CA ARG A 102 -13.37 -0.83 -8.88
C ARG A 102 -13.43 0.70 -8.78
N ARG A 103 -12.75 1.29 -7.79
CA ARG A 103 -12.63 2.76 -7.67
C ARG A 103 -11.92 3.41 -8.85
N ALA A 104 -11.01 2.70 -9.48
CA ALA A 104 -10.32 3.13 -10.70
C ALA A 104 -11.14 2.88 -11.98
N GLY A 105 -12.36 2.33 -11.87
CA GLY A 105 -13.22 2.02 -13.01
C GLY A 105 -12.70 0.89 -13.90
N LEU A 106 -11.81 0.03 -13.37
CA LEU A 106 -11.19 -1.05 -14.14
C LEU A 106 -12.03 -2.33 -14.15
N VAL A 107 -12.82 -2.55 -13.11
CA VAL A 107 -13.74 -3.68 -12.97
C VAL A 107 -15.01 -3.23 -12.25
N GLU A 108 -16.11 -3.92 -12.51
CA GLU A 108 -17.37 -3.79 -11.78
C GLU A 108 -17.37 -4.70 -10.55
N HIS A 109 -16.95 -5.94 -10.73
CA HIS A 109 -16.87 -6.96 -9.69
C HIS A 109 -15.42 -7.14 -9.24
N LEU A 110 -15.18 -7.07 -7.92
CA LEU A 110 -13.83 -7.13 -7.34
C LEU A 110 -13.13 -8.46 -7.62
N GLU A 111 -13.90 -9.55 -7.69
CA GLU A 111 -13.41 -10.89 -8.00
C GLU A 111 -12.83 -11.01 -9.43
N SER A 112 -13.23 -10.11 -10.32
CA SER A 112 -12.72 -10.08 -11.70
C SER A 112 -11.31 -9.51 -11.81
N TRP A 113 -10.79 -8.87 -10.75
CA TRP A 113 -9.42 -8.39 -10.73
C TRP A 113 -8.49 -9.45 -10.13
N GLU A 114 -7.89 -10.27 -10.97
CA GLU A 114 -7.05 -11.42 -10.57
C GLU A 114 -5.83 -11.05 -9.74
N LEU A 115 -5.39 -9.80 -9.81
CA LEU A 115 -4.15 -9.31 -9.20
C LEU A 115 -4.42 -8.51 -7.92
N SER A 116 -5.30 -9.05 -7.10
CA SER A 116 -5.70 -8.53 -5.80
C SER A 116 -6.06 -9.67 -4.86
N SER A 117 -5.83 -9.47 -3.56
CA SER A 117 -6.28 -10.36 -2.49
C SER A 117 -7.80 -10.46 -2.35
N ALA A 118 -8.56 -9.57 -2.97
CA ALA A 118 -10.02 -9.54 -2.87
C ALA A 118 -10.68 -10.87 -3.25
N LYS A 119 -10.17 -11.56 -4.29
CA LYS A 119 -10.69 -12.87 -4.71
C LYS A 119 -10.48 -13.94 -3.63
N ALA A 120 -9.30 -13.97 -3.03
CA ALA A 120 -8.99 -14.91 -1.94
C ALA A 120 -9.89 -14.66 -0.73
N HIS A 121 -10.07 -13.40 -0.36
CA HIS A 121 -10.89 -13.02 0.76
C HIS A 121 -12.40 -13.20 0.51
N LEU A 122 -12.91 -12.99 -0.68
CA LEU A 122 -14.32 -13.15 -1.02
C LEU A 122 -14.73 -14.62 -1.26
N ALA A 123 -13.86 -15.40 -1.91
CA ALA A 123 -14.19 -16.75 -2.35
C ALA A 123 -13.53 -17.86 -1.52
N GLY A 124 -12.63 -17.52 -0.59
CA GLY A 124 -11.84 -18.53 0.11
C GLY A 124 -10.84 -19.26 -0.80
N ALA A 125 -10.50 -18.64 -1.94
CA ALA A 125 -9.58 -19.24 -2.88
C ALA A 125 -8.13 -19.18 -2.36
N PRO A 126 -7.31 -20.19 -2.61
CA PRO A 126 -5.88 -20.12 -2.31
C PRO A 126 -5.23 -18.94 -3.02
N ASP A 127 -4.34 -18.24 -2.31
CA ASP A 127 -3.59 -17.12 -2.84
C ASP A 127 -2.11 -17.30 -2.50
N PRO A 128 -1.18 -17.05 -3.45
CA PRO A 128 0.24 -17.28 -3.21
C PRO A 128 0.88 -16.31 -2.22
N LEU A 129 0.22 -15.21 -1.91
CA LEU A 129 0.75 -14.14 -1.06
C LEU A 129 0.03 -14.01 0.27
N VAL A 130 -1.28 -14.18 0.25
CA VAL A 130 -2.08 -14.01 1.45
C VAL A 130 -2.24 -15.39 2.08
N PRO A 131 -1.71 -15.61 3.30
CA PRO A 131 -1.95 -16.83 4.03
C PRO A 131 -3.46 -17.06 4.15
N LEU A 132 -3.83 -18.34 4.25
CA LEU A 132 -5.23 -18.69 4.43
C LEU A 132 -5.84 -17.80 5.51
N ALA A 133 -6.95 -17.29 5.21
CA ALA A 133 -7.84 -16.45 5.99
C ALA A 133 -7.91 -16.67 7.51
N GLU A 134 -7.46 -17.80 7.97
CA GLU A 134 -7.45 -18.15 9.38
C GLU A 134 -6.49 -17.30 10.20
N GLU A 135 -5.41 -16.77 9.60
CA GLU A 135 -4.38 -16.01 10.30
C GLU A 135 -4.67 -14.50 10.38
N ILE A 136 -5.48 -13.96 9.47
CA ILE A 136 -5.76 -12.52 9.36
C ILE A 136 -7.03 -12.08 10.11
N GLY A 137 -7.55 -12.90 11.00
CA GLY A 137 -8.80 -12.60 11.69
C GLY A 137 -10.06 -12.88 10.86
N ARG A 138 -9.95 -13.60 9.78
CA ARG A 138 -11.00 -14.04 8.87
C ARG A 138 -11.99 -14.99 9.53
N ARG A 139 -11.64 -15.62 10.63
CA ARG A 139 -12.61 -16.34 11.50
C ARG A 139 -13.82 -15.48 11.92
N ARG A 140 -13.74 -14.15 11.72
CA ARG A 140 -14.79 -13.21 12.10
C ARG A 140 -15.77 -12.88 10.97
N PHE A 141 -15.48 -13.24 9.72
CA PHE A 141 -16.31 -12.85 8.58
C PHE A 141 -16.62 -14.02 7.66
N THR A 142 -17.90 -14.20 7.36
CA THR A 142 -18.32 -14.99 6.20
C THR A 142 -18.04 -14.23 4.91
N ALA A 143 -18.07 -14.93 3.77
CA ALA A 143 -17.92 -14.28 2.45
C ALA A 143 -18.94 -13.16 2.24
N ALA A 144 -20.18 -13.35 2.72
CA ALA A 144 -21.24 -12.34 2.64
C ALA A 144 -20.92 -11.10 3.48
N GLN A 145 -20.47 -11.31 4.73
CA GLN A 145 -20.06 -10.21 5.62
C GLN A 145 -18.84 -9.47 5.07
N TRP A 146 -17.89 -10.19 4.43
CA TRP A 146 -16.75 -9.57 3.79
C TRP A 146 -17.17 -8.70 2.60
N ARG A 147 -18.09 -9.19 1.78
CA ARG A 147 -18.67 -8.41 0.68
C ARG A 147 -19.36 -7.14 1.19
N GLU A 148 -20.20 -7.27 2.22
CA GLU A 148 -20.85 -6.12 2.85
C GLU A 148 -19.81 -5.12 3.40
N PHE A 149 -18.74 -5.62 4.04
CA PHE A 149 -17.65 -4.78 4.53
C PHE A 149 -16.97 -4.00 3.40
N LEU A 150 -16.74 -4.62 2.24
CA LEU A 150 -16.12 -3.95 1.07
C LEU A 150 -17.06 -2.91 0.41
N GLU A 151 -18.37 -3.03 0.58
CA GLU A 151 -19.35 -2.05 0.07
C GLU A 151 -19.46 -0.80 0.97
N ARG A 152 -19.02 -0.88 2.21
CA ARG A 152 -19.05 0.29 3.10
C ARG A 152 -18.08 1.36 2.60
N THR A 153 -18.50 2.62 2.73
CA THR A 153 -17.66 3.79 2.41
C THR A 153 -17.42 4.62 3.66
N ASP A 154 -16.17 4.98 3.88
CA ASP A 154 -15.78 5.95 4.90
C ASP A 154 -14.81 6.95 4.24
N ALA A 155 -15.40 7.94 3.59
CA ALA A 155 -14.65 8.90 2.79
C ALA A 155 -13.69 9.75 3.63
N GLU A 156 -13.98 9.96 4.90
CA GLU A 156 -13.13 10.72 5.82
C GLU A 156 -11.87 9.94 6.15
N LYS A 157 -12.01 8.73 6.68
CA LYS A 157 -10.87 7.86 6.99
C LYS A 157 -10.03 7.52 5.76
N GLU A 158 -10.65 7.39 4.59
CA GLU A 158 -9.89 7.18 3.35
C GLU A 158 -9.09 8.43 2.93
N ARG A 159 -9.58 9.62 3.22
CA ARG A 159 -8.81 10.87 3.00
C ARG A 159 -7.64 10.96 3.97
N GLU A 160 -7.86 10.60 5.23
CA GLU A 160 -6.81 10.54 6.25
C GLU A 160 -5.72 9.55 5.85
N LEU A 161 -6.10 8.32 5.46
CA LEU A 161 -5.20 7.29 5.00
C LEU A 161 -4.34 7.76 3.80
N ARG A 162 -4.98 8.37 2.79
CA ARG A 162 -4.25 8.91 1.63
C ARG A 162 -3.29 10.03 2.01
N SER A 163 -3.71 10.91 2.91
CA SER A 163 -2.86 12.00 3.41
C SER A 163 -1.66 11.47 4.19
N ALA A 164 -1.89 10.50 5.07
CA ALA A 164 -0.85 9.86 5.86
C ALA A 164 0.15 9.13 4.95
N LEU A 165 -0.33 8.34 4.00
CA LEU A 165 0.51 7.61 3.05
C LEU A 165 1.37 8.55 2.20
N LYS A 166 0.78 9.62 1.66
CA LYS A 166 1.53 10.63 0.88
C LYS A 166 2.63 11.30 1.69
N GLY A 167 2.41 11.47 3.00
CA GLY A 167 3.39 12.02 3.93
C GLY A 167 4.33 10.99 4.56
N SER A 168 4.14 9.69 4.28
CA SER A 168 4.83 8.58 4.98
C SER A 168 4.74 8.74 6.51
N ARG A 169 3.53 9.00 7.01
CA ARG A 169 3.22 9.24 8.41
C ARG A 169 2.30 8.15 8.97
N PRO A 170 2.28 7.91 10.28
CA PRO A 170 1.28 7.06 10.91
C PRO A 170 -0.14 7.54 10.60
N CYS A 171 -1.05 6.58 10.43
CA CYS A 171 -2.49 6.81 10.29
C CYS A 171 -3.20 6.06 11.42
N GLY A 172 -3.74 6.80 12.37
CA GLY A 172 -4.33 6.25 13.58
C GLY A 172 -4.92 7.34 14.46
N ALA A 173 -5.55 6.92 15.56
CA ALA A 173 -6.06 7.82 16.58
C ALA A 173 -4.95 8.71 17.16
N PRO A 174 -5.25 9.97 17.53
CA PRO A 174 -4.23 10.89 18.06
C PRO A 174 -3.46 10.33 19.24
N GLU A 175 -4.13 9.60 20.15
CA GLU A 175 -3.54 8.98 21.33
C GLU A 175 -2.53 7.90 20.95
N TRP A 176 -2.86 7.08 19.94
CA TRP A 176 -1.97 6.06 19.43
C TRP A 176 -0.74 6.69 18.73
N ILE A 177 -0.95 7.75 17.96
CA ILE A 177 0.17 8.49 17.34
C ILE A 177 1.08 9.07 18.43
N ALA A 178 0.53 9.64 19.50
CA ALA A 178 1.30 10.17 20.63
C ALA A 178 2.14 9.07 21.30
N THR A 179 1.62 7.85 21.48
CA THR A 179 2.43 6.74 22.01
C THR A 179 3.60 6.37 21.10
N LEU A 180 3.43 6.46 19.78
CA LEU A 180 4.51 6.24 18.83
C LEU A 180 5.56 7.37 18.89
N GLU A 181 5.13 8.63 19.01
CA GLU A 181 6.02 9.78 19.14
C GLU A 181 6.87 9.68 20.39
N GLU A 182 6.30 9.29 21.52
CA GLU A 182 6.99 9.04 22.77
C GLU A 182 8.00 7.88 22.64
N ARG A 183 7.55 6.75 22.08
CA ARG A 183 8.39 5.56 21.89
C ARG A 183 9.61 5.82 21.00
N PHE A 184 9.43 6.55 19.91
CA PHE A 184 10.48 6.82 18.94
C PHE A 184 11.20 8.15 19.17
N LYS A 185 10.80 8.92 20.18
CA LYS A 185 11.33 10.27 20.50
C LYS A 185 11.40 11.17 19.26
N ARG A 186 10.36 11.09 18.43
CA ARG A 186 10.28 11.79 17.16
C ARG A 186 8.86 12.26 16.87
N LYS A 187 8.70 13.50 16.41
CA LYS A 187 7.41 14.02 15.94
C LYS A 187 7.00 13.32 14.64
N LEU A 188 5.83 12.66 14.66
CA LEU A 188 5.27 11.90 13.55
C LEU A 188 3.98 12.53 13.01
N SER A 189 3.34 13.41 13.80
CA SER A 189 2.18 14.20 13.41
C SER A 189 2.55 15.26 12.36
N SER A 190 1.58 15.67 11.54
CA SER A 190 1.79 16.76 10.59
C SER A 190 1.97 18.08 11.34
N SER A 191 3.13 18.71 11.22
CA SER A 191 3.17 20.15 11.47
C SER A 191 2.32 20.84 10.41
N PRO A 192 1.47 21.82 10.77
CA PRO A 192 0.90 22.70 9.78
C PRO A 192 2.05 23.27 8.96
N ARG A 193 2.05 23.06 7.64
CA ARG A 193 3.01 23.77 6.78
C ARG A 193 2.73 25.24 6.97
N ALA A 194 3.65 25.98 7.59
CA ALA A 194 3.64 27.42 7.52
C ALA A 194 3.60 27.77 6.03
N ARG A 195 2.53 28.41 5.58
CA ARG A 195 2.49 29.00 4.24
C ARG A 195 3.73 29.89 4.16
N PRO A 196 4.59 29.78 3.12
CA PRO A 196 5.62 30.80 2.92
C PRO A 196 4.89 32.14 2.87
N VAL A 197 5.23 33.04 3.78
CA VAL A 197 4.77 34.43 3.71
C VAL A 197 5.36 34.95 2.40
N GLY A 198 4.51 35.24 1.43
CA GLY A 198 4.93 35.79 0.16
C GLY A 198 5.74 37.04 0.44
N ILE A 199 6.99 37.08 0.02
CA ILE A 199 7.81 38.27 0.02
C ILE A 199 7.08 39.24 -0.94
N PRO A 200 6.59 40.41 -0.49
CA PRO A 200 6.02 41.39 -1.39
C PRO A 200 7.11 41.83 -2.39
N LEU A 201 6.83 41.63 -3.68
CA LEU A 201 7.66 42.21 -4.74
C LEU A 201 7.69 43.71 -4.55
N SER A 202 8.85 44.31 -4.29
CA SER A 202 9.05 45.76 -4.33
C SER A 202 8.63 46.29 -5.69
N PRO A 203 7.90 47.43 -5.74
CA PRO A 203 7.58 48.05 -7.02
C PRO A 203 8.90 48.49 -7.70
N ALA A 204 9.03 48.09 -8.97
CA ALA A 204 10.11 48.56 -9.82
C ALA A 204 9.97 50.09 -9.91
N THR A 205 10.99 50.81 -9.44
CA THR A 205 11.16 52.25 -9.72
C THR A 205 11.48 52.43 -11.19
N ALA A 206 10.69 53.30 -11.79
CA ALA A 206 10.84 53.76 -13.18
C ALA A 206 12.16 54.50 -13.42
#